data_d8a07e7a2d20824deb90be46c45e399e
#
_entry.id   d8a07e7a2d20824deb90be46c45e399e
#
_cell.length_a   1.000
_cell.length_b   1.000
_cell.length_c   1.000
_cell.angle_alpha   90.00
_cell.angle_beta   90.00
_cell.angle_gamma   90.00
#
_symmetry.space_group_name_H-M   'P 1'
#
loop_
_entity.id
_entity.type
_entity.pdbx_description
1 polymer ?
#
loop_
_entity_poly.entity_id
_entity_poly.type
_entity_poly.pdbx_seq_one_letter_code
_entity_poly.pdbx_strand_id
1 'polypeptide(L)'
;RKGFVFVVKESTAFGLNKFAQDCETAEKGESSWEFVFISWKDLPDCEYPLGYNEVIEYTKEEAELVKSYDLTSGHIKFRRSQIELLGSEQHFRQDFPLNSREPFLITGANYFNTEKVHDRIEEIRFYNDWKVKGWDYVLDKYPAKVRSVNAHPHGLRASLNILDENNVVPVPVMVTLNKGRVTFVPCANKTKPPPEALVMFRNPVKDRKALVIIDVAEGISTSEYTSDNSIVEVFDTFRREQVAEWGGVFDEEMTAHYAVLIARLYGNADIVVEMNNKCGGTLKAELEKTGYRHFFFRQKVTAGQQVKREFGWHTSRGNKQEVCTQLKLDFKNKDCIIHSILLLEEMLFFIDNQGRLGASSGHTDDRVMSTSIGLKIIADTPAYRQPVKKLFKTESELQVYPQYKDPHMKSRKNQETLRRYM
;
A
#
# COMPACT_ATOMS: atom_id res chain seq x y z
N ARG A 1 -33.00 22.55 -32.94
CA ARG A 1 -33.21 21.25 -32.27
C ARG A 1 -31.95 20.95 -31.47
N LYS A 2 -32.03 20.91 -30.13
CA LYS A 2 -30.93 20.42 -29.28
C LYS A 2 -31.05 18.85 -29.37
N GLY A 3 -30.09 18.23 -30.06
CA GLY A 3 -29.95 16.79 -30.07
C GLY A 3 -29.36 16.31 -28.75
N PHE A 4 -29.93 15.27 -28.15
CA PHE A 4 -29.28 14.54 -27.06
C PHE A 4 -28.23 13.62 -27.68
N VAL A 5 -27.00 13.66 -27.16
CA VAL A 5 -25.95 12.69 -27.49
C VAL A 5 -25.84 11.74 -26.30
N PHE A 6 -26.04 10.47 -26.58
CA PHE A 6 -25.82 9.39 -25.61
C PHE A 6 -24.53 8.68 -26.00
N VAL A 7 -23.60 8.58 -25.08
CA VAL A 7 -22.31 7.93 -25.29
C VAL A 7 -22.17 6.79 -24.27
N VAL A 8 -21.91 5.58 -24.77
CA VAL A 8 -21.59 4.41 -23.94
C VAL A 8 -20.13 4.08 -24.13
N LYS A 9 -19.44 3.78 -23.03
CA LYS A 9 -18.09 3.27 -23.00
C LYS A 9 -18.13 1.90 -22.36
N GLU A 10 -17.87 0.86 -23.12
CA GLU A 10 -17.78 -0.51 -22.64
C GLU A 10 -16.45 -1.13 -23.04
N SER A 11 -15.93 -2.06 -22.26
CA SER A 11 -14.72 -2.80 -22.55
C SER A 11 -14.68 -4.07 -21.73
N THR A 12 -14.06 -5.14 -22.25
CA THR A 12 -13.64 -6.27 -21.43
C THR A 12 -12.58 -5.79 -20.42
N ALA A 13 -12.74 -6.17 -19.18
CA ALA A 13 -11.78 -5.82 -18.14
C ALA A 13 -10.43 -6.49 -18.41
N PHE A 14 -9.37 -5.68 -18.50
CA PHE A 14 -8.02 -6.16 -18.71
C PHE A 14 -7.09 -5.40 -17.78
N GLY A 15 -6.99 -5.88 -16.53
CA GLY A 15 -6.21 -5.22 -15.48
C GLY A 15 -6.74 -3.85 -15.10
N LEU A 16 -6.01 -3.22 -14.22
CA LEU A 16 -6.34 -1.88 -13.70
C LEU A 16 -5.89 -0.79 -14.69
N ASN A 17 -6.44 -0.80 -15.88
CA ASN A 17 -6.15 0.15 -16.96
C ASN A 17 -6.97 1.45 -16.84
N LYS A 18 -6.87 2.34 -17.83
CA LYS A 18 -7.63 3.60 -17.86
C LYS A 18 -9.15 3.38 -17.76
N PHE A 19 -9.67 2.29 -18.35
CA PHE A 19 -11.10 1.96 -18.24
C PHE A 19 -11.48 1.60 -16.80
N ALA A 20 -10.65 0.86 -16.07
CA ALA A 20 -10.86 0.56 -14.65
C ALA A 20 -10.88 1.83 -13.80
N GLN A 21 -9.97 2.78 -14.06
CA GLN A 21 -9.95 4.08 -13.37
C GLN A 21 -11.20 4.91 -13.67
N ASP A 22 -11.64 4.93 -14.94
CA ASP A 22 -12.86 5.63 -15.34
C ASP A 22 -14.09 5.03 -14.66
N CYS A 23 -14.16 3.68 -14.55
CA CYS A 23 -15.21 2.99 -13.81
C CYS A 23 -15.19 3.34 -12.31
N GLU A 24 -14.02 3.31 -11.67
CA GLU A 24 -13.86 3.63 -10.25
C GLU A 24 -14.24 5.08 -9.93
N THR A 25 -13.82 6.05 -10.76
CA THR A 25 -14.18 7.47 -10.57
C THR A 25 -15.67 7.72 -10.81
N ALA A 26 -16.28 7.01 -11.77
CA ALA A 26 -17.72 7.08 -12.01
C ALA A 26 -18.53 6.44 -10.86
N GLU A 27 -18.10 5.28 -10.35
CA GLU A 27 -18.73 4.60 -9.21
C GLU A 27 -18.69 5.46 -7.93
N LYS A 28 -17.61 6.24 -7.75
CA LYS A 28 -17.47 7.22 -6.65
C LYS A 28 -18.26 8.51 -6.86
N GLY A 29 -18.85 8.73 -8.03
CA GLY A 29 -19.51 10.00 -8.39
C GLY A 29 -18.54 11.17 -8.62
N GLU A 30 -17.27 10.88 -8.89
CA GLU A 30 -16.20 11.87 -9.11
C GLU A 30 -16.01 12.23 -10.59
N SER A 31 -16.88 11.72 -11.47
CA SER A 31 -16.86 11.98 -12.91
C SER A 31 -18.24 12.36 -13.43
N SER A 32 -18.29 12.83 -14.69
CA SER A 32 -19.55 13.11 -15.40
C SER A 32 -20.20 11.84 -16.01
N TRP A 33 -19.58 10.69 -15.84
CA TRP A 33 -20.09 9.42 -16.34
C TRP A 33 -20.97 8.77 -15.29
N GLU A 34 -22.06 8.15 -15.73
CA GLU A 34 -22.87 7.25 -14.92
C GLU A 34 -22.29 5.84 -15.01
N PHE A 35 -22.04 5.22 -13.84
CA PHE A 35 -21.52 3.86 -13.77
C PHE A 35 -22.65 2.85 -13.69
N VAL A 36 -22.63 1.86 -14.59
CA VAL A 36 -23.58 0.75 -14.60
C VAL A 36 -22.79 -0.56 -14.56
N PHE A 37 -23.03 -1.38 -13.55
CA PHE A 37 -22.48 -2.73 -13.44
C PHE A 37 -23.61 -3.75 -13.46
N ILE A 38 -23.47 -4.78 -14.30
CA ILE A 38 -24.41 -5.89 -14.40
C ILE A 38 -23.64 -7.16 -14.04
N SER A 39 -24.01 -7.78 -12.92
CA SER A 39 -23.44 -9.06 -12.50
C SER A 39 -24.02 -10.20 -13.34
N TRP A 40 -23.23 -11.23 -13.61
CA TRP A 40 -23.72 -12.41 -14.30
C TRP A 40 -24.87 -13.11 -13.56
N LYS A 41 -24.91 -13.03 -12.23
CA LYS A 41 -26.00 -13.59 -11.42
C LYS A 41 -27.37 -12.94 -11.70
N ASP A 42 -27.37 -11.72 -12.24
CA ASP A 42 -28.57 -10.96 -12.54
C ASP A 42 -29.08 -11.24 -14.00
N LEU A 43 -28.32 -12.05 -14.76
CA LEU A 43 -28.62 -12.42 -16.11
C LEU A 43 -29.35 -13.79 -16.16
N PRO A 44 -30.57 -13.89 -16.74
CA PRO A 44 -31.32 -15.14 -16.77
C PRO A 44 -30.58 -16.30 -17.46
N ASP A 45 -29.76 -15.99 -18.45
CA ASP A 45 -28.99 -17.00 -19.22
C ASP A 45 -27.84 -17.61 -18.43
N CYS A 46 -27.49 -17.02 -17.28
CA CYS A 46 -26.44 -17.48 -16.40
C CYS A 46 -26.93 -18.36 -15.24
N GLU A 47 -28.17 -18.79 -15.30
CA GLU A 47 -28.78 -19.77 -14.39
C GLU A 47 -29.22 -21.02 -15.14
N TYR A 48 -28.52 -22.14 -14.93
CA TYR A 48 -28.88 -23.40 -15.61
C TYR A 48 -29.97 -24.14 -14.87
N PRO A 49 -30.97 -24.68 -15.59
CA PRO A 49 -32.02 -25.48 -14.97
C PRO A 49 -31.44 -26.76 -14.37
N LEU A 50 -31.95 -27.13 -13.21
CA LEU A 50 -31.63 -28.40 -12.58
C LEU A 50 -32.45 -29.51 -13.18
N GLY A 51 -31.86 -30.72 -13.34
CA GLY A 51 -32.58 -31.92 -13.72
C GLY A 51 -33.53 -32.38 -12.62
N TYR A 52 -34.44 -33.30 -12.98
CA TYR A 52 -35.37 -33.87 -12.02
C TYR A 52 -34.57 -34.62 -10.91
N ASN A 53 -34.73 -34.22 -9.68
CA ASN A 53 -33.96 -34.69 -8.49
C ASN A 53 -32.44 -34.41 -8.50
N GLU A 54 -31.97 -33.48 -9.31
CA GLU A 54 -30.56 -33.04 -9.27
C GLU A 54 -30.32 -32.19 -8.03
N VAL A 55 -29.37 -32.61 -7.19
CA VAL A 55 -28.91 -31.87 -6.02
C VAL A 55 -27.45 -31.49 -6.25
N ILE A 56 -27.15 -30.23 -6.11
CA ILE A 56 -25.77 -29.70 -6.20
C ILE A 56 -25.17 -29.67 -4.81
N GLU A 57 -24.18 -30.52 -4.56
CA GLU A 57 -23.35 -30.43 -3.37
C GLU A 57 -22.32 -29.32 -3.57
N TYR A 58 -22.32 -28.31 -2.68
CA TYR A 58 -21.39 -27.17 -2.73
C TYR A 58 -20.07 -27.53 -2.09
N THR A 59 -18.96 -27.09 -2.69
CA THR A 59 -17.69 -26.98 -2.01
C THR A 59 -17.79 -25.91 -0.90
N LYS A 60 -16.80 -25.84 0.00
CA LYS A 60 -16.76 -24.79 1.04
C LYS A 60 -16.79 -23.40 0.44
N GLU A 61 -16.01 -23.20 -0.62
CA GLU A 61 -15.93 -21.92 -1.33
C GLU A 61 -17.26 -21.56 -2.00
N GLU A 62 -17.89 -22.52 -2.69
CA GLU A 62 -19.19 -22.31 -3.32
C GLU A 62 -20.30 -22.01 -2.30
N ALA A 63 -20.26 -22.64 -1.13
CA ALA A 63 -21.19 -22.34 -0.04
C ALA A 63 -21.02 -20.89 0.49
N GLU A 64 -19.78 -20.40 0.53
CA GLU A 64 -19.49 -19.00 0.88
C GLU A 64 -20.00 -18.05 -0.20
N LEU A 65 -19.78 -18.35 -1.48
CA LEU A 65 -20.31 -17.57 -2.61
C LEU A 65 -21.83 -17.52 -2.61
N VAL A 66 -22.48 -18.68 -2.45
CA VAL A 66 -23.95 -18.78 -2.36
C VAL A 66 -24.48 -17.87 -1.25
N LYS A 67 -23.87 -17.92 -0.08
CA LYS A 67 -24.25 -17.09 1.09
C LYS A 67 -24.00 -15.60 0.89
N SER A 68 -22.87 -15.26 0.25
CA SER A 68 -22.43 -13.85 0.12
C SER A 68 -23.16 -13.11 -0.98
N TYR A 69 -23.53 -13.81 -2.05
CA TYR A 69 -24.11 -13.22 -3.25
C TYR A 69 -25.50 -13.71 -3.57
N ASP A 70 -26.12 -14.52 -2.70
CA ASP A 70 -27.46 -15.09 -2.87
C ASP A 70 -27.59 -15.87 -4.17
N LEU A 71 -26.60 -16.76 -4.45
CA LEU A 71 -26.61 -17.58 -5.66
C LEU A 71 -27.51 -18.81 -5.48
N THR A 72 -28.14 -19.25 -6.57
CA THR A 72 -28.89 -20.51 -6.61
C THR A 72 -28.02 -21.69 -7.00
N SER A 73 -28.53 -22.91 -6.87
CA SER A 73 -27.88 -24.11 -7.40
C SER A 73 -27.72 -24.07 -8.92
N GLY A 74 -28.63 -23.40 -9.63
CA GLY A 74 -28.53 -23.17 -11.08
C GLY A 74 -27.36 -22.28 -11.45
N HIS A 75 -27.10 -21.24 -10.66
CA HIS A 75 -25.91 -20.38 -10.80
C HIS A 75 -24.62 -21.17 -10.58
N ILE A 76 -24.56 -22.04 -9.58
CA ILE A 76 -23.36 -22.86 -9.34
C ILE A 76 -23.15 -23.87 -10.48
N LYS A 77 -24.23 -24.45 -11.04
CA LYS A 77 -24.14 -25.32 -12.20
C LYS A 77 -23.60 -24.58 -13.44
N PHE A 78 -24.09 -23.37 -13.72
CA PHE A 78 -23.56 -22.49 -14.75
C PHE A 78 -22.08 -22.20 -14.53
N ARG A 79 -21.69 -21.74 -13.32
CA ARG A 79 -20.33 -21.42 -12.96
C ARG A 79 -19.37 -22.59 -13.24
N ARG A 80 -19.71 -23.80 -12.79
CA ARG A 80 -18.88 -25.01 -13.01
C ARG A 80 -18.69 -25.29 -14.50
N SER A 81 -19.78 -25.22 -15.27
CA SER A 81 -19.75 -25.44 -16.72
C SER A 81 -18.89 -24.41 -17.45
N GLN A 82 -18.97 -23.12 -17.05
CA GLN A 82 -18.17 -22.08 -17.67
C GLN A 82 -16.70 -22.16 -17.27
N ILE A 83 -16.37 -22.55 -16.03
CA ILE A 83 -14.99 -22.78 -15.59
C ILE A 83 -14.36 -23.93 -16.38
N GLU A 84 -15.11 -25.01 -16.62
CA GLU A 84 -14.67 -26.14 -17.46
C GLU A 84 -14.42 -25.69 -18.90
N LEU A 85 -15.32 -24.90 -19.48
CA LEU A 85 -15.21 -24.39 -20.85
C LEU A 85 -14.03 -23.42 -21.01
N LEU A 86 -13.84 -22.51 -20.06
CA LEU A 86 -12.77 -21.51 -20.08
C LEU A 86 -11.43 -22.08 -19.59
N GLY A 87 -11.43 -23.28 -19.00
CA GLY A 87 -10.24 -23.94 -18.48
C GLY A 87 -9.62 -23.28 -17.25
N SER A 88 -10.25 -22.25 -16.69
CA SER A 88 -9.72 -21.48 -15.58
C SER A 88 -10.82 -20.73 -14.84
N GLU A 89 -10.83 -20.84 -13.52
CA GLU A 89 -11.68 -20.02 -12.67
C GLU A 89 -11.34 -18.53 -12.77
N GLN A 90 -10.08 -18.20 -12.97
CA GLN A 90 -9.65 -16.80 -13.17
C GLN A 90 -10.32 -16.19 -14.42
N HIS A 91 -10.32 -16.89 -15.54
CA HIS A 91 -11.01 -16.42 -16.76
C HIS A 91 -12.50 -16.30 -16.53
N PHE A 92 -13.12 -17.25 -15.82
CA PHE A 92 -14.53 -17.13 -15.45
C PHE A 92 -14.80 -15.85 -14.65
N ARG A 93 -14.05 -15.59 -13.61
CA ARG A 93 -14.23 -14.39 -12.77
C ARG A 93 -13.96 -13.08 -13.53
N GLN A 94 -13.13 -13.12 -14.56
CA GLN A 94 -12.88 -11.96 -15.43
C GLN A 94 -14.06 -11.68 -16.35
N ASP A 95 -14.61 -12.72 -16.99
CA ASP A 95 -15.68 -12.58 -17.98
C ASP A 95 -17.07 -12.56 -17.34
N PHE A 96 -17.21 -13.20 -16.17
CA PHE A 96 -18.45 -13.30 -15.39
C PHE A 96 -18.21 -12.81 -13.94
N PRO A 97 -18.02 -11.51 -13.73
CA PRO A 97 -17.75 -10.98 -12.40
C PRO A 97 -19.00 -10.89 -11.53
N LEU A 98 -18.83 -11.11 -10.21
CA LEU A 98 -19.87 -10.92 -9.20
C LEU A 98 -19.96 -9.48 -8.69
N ASN A 99 -18.88 -8.70 -8.84
CA ASN A 99 -18.83 -7.28 -8.45
C ASN A 99 -17.98 -6.48 -9.45
N SER A 100 -18.13 -5.16 -9.42
CA SER A 100 -17.49 -4.22 -10.37
C SER A 100 -15.96 -4.25 -10.36
N ARG A 101 -15.34 -4.74 -9.31
CA ARG A 101 -13.87 -4.75 -9.14
C ARG A 101 -13.23 -6.07 -9.57
N GLU A 102 -13.95 -7.17 -9.38
CA GLU A 102 -13.45 -8.52 -9.64
C GLU A 102 -12.79 -8.69 -11.02
N PRO A 103 -13.37 -8.21 -12.12
CA PRO A 103 -12.81 -8.47 -13.45
C PRO A 103 -11.49 -7.77 -13.70
N PHE A 104 -11.21 -6.68 -12.97
CA PHE A 104 -9.96 -5.94 -13.11
C PHE A 104 -8.83 -6.52 -12.26
N LEU A 105 -9.16 -7.32 -11.24
CA LEU A 105 -8.18 -7.89 -10.31
C LEU A 105 -7.49 -9.16 -10.83
N ILE A 106 -8.02 -9.77 -11.89
CA ILE A 106 -7.70 -11.15 -12.29
C ILE A 106 -6.80 -11.23 -13.51
N THR A 107 -6.03 -10.20 -13.81
CA THR A 107 -5.06 -10.33 -14.90
C THR A 107 -3.83 -11.10 -14.45
N GLY A 108 -3.52 -12.22 -15.15
CA GLY A 108 -2.37 -13.09 -14.84
C GLY A 108 -0.99 -12.45 -14.99
N ALA A 109 -0.92 -11.12 -15.14
CA ALA A 109 0.32 -10.35 -15.21
C ALA A 109 0.67 -9.66 -13.88
N ASN A 110 -0.24 -9.59 -12.91
CA ASN A 110 0.04 -8.91 -11.64
C ASN A 110 1.07 -9.67 -10.82
N TYR A 111 2.13 -8.97 -10.44
CA TYR A 111 3.22 -9.58 -9.68
C TYR A 111 2.83 -9.86 -8.23
N PHE A 112 2.06 -8.98 -7.60
CA PHE A 112 1.55 -9.14 -6.24
C PHE A 112 0.15 -9.79 -6.25
N ASN A 113 -0.25 -10.39 -5.13
CA ASN A 113 -1.62 -10.88 -4.96
C ASN A 113 -2.56 -9.68 -4.75
N THR A 114 -3.33 -9.36 -5.78
CA THR A 114 -4.21 -8.19 -5.83
C THR A 114 -5.30 -8.22 -4.76
N GLU A 115 -5.86 -9.38 -4.46
CA GLU A 115 -6.87 -9.55 -3.41
C GLU A 115 -6.31 -9.13 -2.03
N LYS A 116 -5.12 -9.64 -1.68
CA LYS A 116 -4.45 -9.25 -0.41
C LYS A 116 -4.10 -7.77 -0.36
N VAL A 117 -3.74 -7.18 -1.50
CA VAL A 117 -3.45 -5.73 -1.58
C VAL A 117 -4.73 -4.93 -1.35
N HIS A 118 -5.84 -5.32 -2.00
CA HIS A 118 -7.15 -4.68 -1.77
C HIS A 118 -7.62 -4.82 -0.33
N ASP A 119 -7.52 -6.02 0.24
CA ASP A 119 -7.88 -6.26 1.65
C ASP A 119 -7.12 -5.30 2.58
N ARG A 120 -5.83 -5.07 2.28
CA ARG A 120 -5.01 -4.14 3.07
C ARG A 120 -5.43 -2.69 2.87
N ILE A 121 -5.74 -2.27 1.65
CA ILE A 121 -6.27 -0.92 1.36
C ILE A 121 -7.60 -0.71 2.09
N GLU A 122 -8.52 -1.67 2.03
CA GLU A 122 -9.81 -1.59 2.72
C GLU A 122 -9.64 -1.55 4.25
N GLU A 123 -8.70 -2.32 4.80
CA GLU A 123 -8.40 -2.30 6.22
C GLU A 123 -7.90 -0.94 6.69
N ILE A 124 -6.99 -0.31 5.93
CA ILE A 124 -6.49 1.04 6.22
C ILE A 124 -7.62 2.07 6.11
N ARG A 125 -8.44 2.01 5.06
CA ARG A 125 -9.59 2.92 4.86
C ARG A 125 -10.61 2.77 5.98
N PHE A 126 -10.97 1.54 6.33
CA PHE A 126 -11.87 1.24 7.45
C PHE A 126 -11.33 1.81 8.77
N TYR A 127 -10.06 1.56 9.08
CA TYR A 127 -9.43 2.03 10.29
C TYR A 127 -9.42 3.57 10.38
N ASN A 128 -9.03 4.23 9.28
CA ASN A 128 -9.02 5.69 9.22
C ASN A 128 -10.42 6.28 9.39
N ASP A 129 -11.43 5.75 8.70
CA ASP A 129 -12.81 6.19 8.84
C ASP A 129 -13.34 5.96 10.27
N TRP A 130 -13.03 4.81 10.87
CA TRP A 130 -13.38 4.55 12.27
C TRP A 130 -12.76 5.56 13.22
N LYS A 131 -11.46 5.81 13.13
CA LYS A 131 -10.76 6.74 14.04
C LYS A 131 -11.15 8.20 13.84
N VAL A 132 -11.47 8.60 12.61
CA VAL A 132 -11.79 10.00 12.27
C VAL A 132 -13.28 10.30 12.37
N LYS A 133 -14.14 9.40 11.87
CA LYS A 133 -15.59 9.61 11.74
C LYS A 133 -16.42 8.86 12.79
N GLY A 134 -15.82 7.88 13.49
CA GLY A 134 -16.45 7.13 14.56
C GLY A 134 -17.05 5.79 14.14
N TRP A 135 -17.50 5.01 15.15
CA TRP A 135 -17.98 3.65 14.94
C TRP A 135 -19.29 3.59 14.15
N ASP A 136 -20.22 4.52 14.42
CA ASP A 136 -21.51 4.55 13.74
C ASP A 136 -21.37 4.74 12.22
N TYR A 137 -20.41 5.55 11.79
CA TYR A 137 -20.10 5.74 10.37
C TYR A 137 -19.62 4.45 9.70
N VAL A 138 -18.72 3.70 10.36
CA VAL A 138 -18.20 2.46 9.77
C VAL A 138 -19.19 1.30 9.83
N LEU A 139 -20.15 1.30 10.77
CA LEU A 139 -21.28 0.37 10.79
C LEU A 139 -22.10 0.46 9.50
N ASP A 140 -22.35 1.66 9.02
CA ASP A 140 -23.13 1.92 7.83
C ASP A 140 -22.31 1.62 6.55
N LYS A 141 -21.08 2.16 6.49
CA LYS A 141 -20.25 2.08 5.28
C LYS A 141 -19.58 0.72 5.05
N TYR A 142 -19.20 0.00 6.12
CA TYR A 142 -18.43 -1.25 6.05
C TYR A 142 -19.08 -2.40 6.83
N PRO A 143 -20.34 -2.75 6.58
CA PRO A 143 -21.08 -3.72 7.41
C PRO A 143 -20.44 -5.11 7.45
N ALA A 144 -19.83 -5.56 6.35
CA ALA A 144 -19.13 -6.84 6.29
C ALA A 144 -17.86 -6.85 7.16
N LYS A 145 -17.06 -5.78 7.09
CA LYS A 145 -15.85 -5.65 7.90
C LYS A 145 -16.16 -5.56 9.38
N VAL A 146 -17.21 -4.83 9.76
CA VAL A 146 -17.68 -4.76 11.14
C VAL A 146 -18.12 -6.13 11.65
N ARG A 147 -18.87 -6.91 10.85
CA ARG A 147 -19.22 -8.28 11.22
C ARG A 147 -17.98 -9.15 11.45
N SER A 148 -16.98 -9.04 10.58
CA SER A 148 -15.70 -9.76 10.72
C SER A 148 -14.96 -9.38 12.01
N VAL A 149 -14.89 -8.08 12.32
CA VAL A 149 -14.26 -7.57 13.55
C VAL A 149 -14.99 -8.09 14.78
N ASN A 150 -16.33 -8.09 14.78
CA ASN A 150 -17.15 -8.57 15.89
C ASN A 150 -17.10 -10.12 16.05
N ALA A 151 -16.87 -10.85 14.99
CA ALA A 151 -16.81 -12.33 14.98
C ALA A 151 -15.45 -12.89 15.39
N HIS A 152 -14.51 -12.06 15.83
CA HIS A 152 -13.16 -12.52 16.20
C HIS A 152 -13.22 -13.52 17.37
N PRO A 153 -12.50 -14.66 17.29
CA PRO A 153 -12.56 -15.75 18.29
C PRO A 153 -12.28 -15.32 19.73
N HIS A 154 -11.46 -14.28 19.91
CA HIS A 154 -11.09 -13.72 21.22
C HIS A 154 -11.90 -12.46 21.57
N GLY A 155 -12.99 -12.21 20.83
CA GLY A 155 -13.91 -11.09 21.06
C GLY A 155 -13.47 -9.76 20.44
N LEU A 156 -14.41 -8.81 20.45
CA LEU A 156 -14.27 -7.49 19.85
C LEU A 156 -13.02 -6.73 20.33
N ARG A 157 -12.72 -6.76 21.62
CA ARG A 157 -11.56 -6.04 22.19
C ARG A 157 -10.24 -6.54 21.61
N ALA A 158 -10.06 -7.85 21.46
CA ALA A 158 -8.87 -8.43 20.87
C ALA A 158 -8.71 -8.02 19.40
N SER A 159 -9.82 -8.06 18.63
CA SER A 159 -9.84 -7.63 17.25
C SER A 159 -9.46 -6.14 17.09
N LEU A 160 -10.00 -5.27 17.95
CA LEU A 160 -9.69 -3.83 17.93
C LEU A 160 -8.23 -3.55 18.29
N ASN A 161 -7.65 -4.30 19.26
CA ASN A 161 -6.23 -4.19 19.59
C ASN A 161 -5.35 -4.56 18.41
N ILE A 162 -5.66 -5.65 17.68
CA ILE A 162 -4.94 -6.05 16.47
C ILE A 162 -5.02 -4.97 15.39
N LEU A 163 -6.20 -4.35 15.21
CA LEU A 163 -6.35 -3.25 14.29
C LEU A 163 -5.49 -2.03 14.68
N ASP A 164 -5.44 -1.69 15.97
CA ASP A 164 -4.63 -0.58 16.49
C ASP A 164 -3.11 -0.84 16.37
N GLU A 165 -2.68 -2.10 16.48
CA GLU A 165 -1.28 -2.48 16.31
C GLU A 165 -0.83 -2.38 14.84
N ASN A 166 -1.69 -2.78 13.91
CA ASN A 166 -1.36 -2.89 12.49
C ASN A 166 -1.74 -1.68 11.65
N ASN A 167 -2.47 -0.73 12.20
CA ASN A 167 -2.95 0.44 11.48
C ASN A 167 -2.65 1.74 12.20
N VAL A 168 -2.65 2.83 11.44
CA VAL A 168 -2.45 4.18 11.93
C VAL A 168 -3.25 5.17 11.10
N VAL A 169 -3.61 6.29 11.69
CA VAL A 169 -4.12 7.44 10.95
C VAL A 169 -2.92 8.26 10.48
N PRO A 170 -2.71 8.42 9.16
CA PRO A 170 -1.59 9.21 8.63
C PRO A 170 -1.68 10.67 9.09
N VAL A 171 -0.54 11.26 9.44
CA VAL A 171 -0.46 12.67 9.83
C VAL A 171 0.51 13.40 8.92
N PRO A 172 0.05 14.31 8.05
CA PRO A 172 0.95 15.18 7.31
C PRO A 172 1.59 16.20 8.24
N VAL A 173 2.92 16.30 8.18
CA VAL A 173 3.71 17.18 9.05
C VAL A 173 4.73 17.97 8.25
N MET A 174 5.04 19.18 8.69
CA MET A 174 6.18 19.95 8.21
C MET A 174 7.40 19.64 9.09
N VAL A 175 8.47 19.19 8.46
CA VAL A 175 9.75 18.91 9.15
C VAL A 175 10.66 20.13 9.01
N THR A 176 11.21 20.61 10.11
CA THR A 176 12.03 21.81 10.13
C THR A 176 13.27 21.64 11.01
N LEU A 177 14.35 22.38 10.66
CA LEU A 177 15.55 22.48 11.47
C LEU A 177 15.51 23.77 12.28
N ASN A 178 15.42 23.64 13.61
CA ASN A 178 15.41 24.77 14.51
C ASN A 178 16.57 24.66 15.52
N LYS A 179 17.48 25.63 15.51
CA LYS A 179 18.67 25.67 16.41
C LYS A 179 19.44 24.34 16.42
N GLY A 180 19.67 23.74 15.25
CA GLY A 180 20.40 22.47 15.10
C GLY A 180 19.61 21.22 15.49
N ARG A 181 18.32 21.35 15.88
CA ARG A 181 17.45 20.24 16.22
C ARG A 181 16.34 20.11 15.18
N VAL A 182 16.13 18.90 14.68
CA VAL A 182 15.00 18.61 13.78
C VAL A 182 13.74 18.47 14.61
N THR A 183 12.69 19.16 14.19
CA THR A 183 11.35 19.12 14.79
C THR A 183 10.31 18.96 13.70
N PHE A 184 9.10 18.58 14.08
CA PHE A 184 7.97 18.49 13.14
C PHE A 184 6.72 19.11 13.75
N VAL A 185 5.86 19.64 12.89
CA VAL A 185 4.56 20.24 13.25
C VAL A 185 3.50 19.69 12.31
N PRO A 186 2.36 19.18 12.82
CA PRO A 186 1.24 18.77 11.99
C PRO A 186 0.76 19.90 11.10
N CYS A 187 0.46 19.58 9.83
CA CYS A 187 -0.11 20.53 8.89
C CYS A 187 -1.50 20.97 9.35
N ALA A 188 -1.78 22.28 9.26
CA ALA A 188 -3.09 22.83 9.61
C ALA A 188 -4.20 22.24 8.71
N ASN A 189 -3.92 22.11 7.42
CA ASN A 189 -4.82 21.45 6.47
C ASN A 189 -4.33 20.02 6.22
N LYS A 190 -5.03 19.03 6.80
CA LYS A 190 -4.67 17.61 6.66
C LYS A 190 -5.16 16.99 5.35
N THR A 191 -6.15 17.57 4.71
CA THR A 191 -6.73 17.06 3.45
C THR A 191 -6.00 17.58 2.21
N LYS A 192 -5.38 18.75 2.32
CA LYS A 192 -4.54 19.37 1.28
C LYS A 192 -3.26 19.90 1.93
N PRO A 193 -2.35 19.02 2.38
CA PRO A 193 -1.09 19.46 2.95
C PRO A 193 -0.21 20.12 1.87
N PRO A 194 0.78 20.93 2.27
CA PRO A 194 1.81 21.39 1.35
C PRO A 194 2.51 20.24 0.65
N PRO A 195 2.99 20.41 -0.60
CA PRO A 195 3.69 19.34 -1.33
C PRO A 195 4.89 18.76 -0.58
N GLU A 196 5.57 19.59 0.22
CA GLU A 196 6.75 19.20 1.00
C GLU A 196 6.41 18.50 2.32
N ALA A 197 5.13 18.28 2.62
CA ALA A 197 4.73 17.64 3.86
C ALA A 197 5.15 16.17 3.89
N LEU A 198 5.82 15.76 4.97
CA LEU A 198 6.05 14.36 5.28
C LEU A 198 4.74 13.71 5.76
N VAL A 199 4.34 12.62 5.17
CA VAL A 199 3.24 11.79 5.69
C VAL A 199 3.82 10.86 6.74
N MET A 200 3.49 11.10 7.99
CA MET A 200 3.98 10.35 9.13
C MET A 200 2.96 9.30 9.54
N PHE A 201 3.36 8.04 9.55
CA PHE A 201 2.54 6.91 10.02
C PHE A 201 2.84 6.62 11.50
N ARG A 202 4.11 6.59 11.89
CA ARG A 202 4.54 6.41 13.28
C ARG A 202 5.51 7.48 13.72
N ASN A 203 5.38 7.91 14.95
CA ASN A 203 6.35 8.80 15.54
C ASN A 203 7.74 8.14 15.65
N PRO A 204 8.83 8.91 15.51
CA PRO A 204 10.17 8.42 15.80
C PRO A 204 10.25 7.85 17.22
N VAL A 205 10.80 6.66 17.35
CA VAL A 205 11.00 6.01 18.65
C VAL A 205 12.49 6.08 19.03
N LYS A 206 12.77 6.54 20.23
CA LYS A 206 14.14 6.60 20.74
C LYS A 206 14.77 5.22 20.74
N ASP A 207 16.04 5.16 20.34
CA ASP A 207 16.86 3.93 20.29
C ASP A 207 16.36 2.86 19.29
N ARG A 208 15.41 3.20 18.39
CA ARG A 208 15.08 2.37 17.24
C ARG A 208 15.86 2.81 16.00
N LYS A 209 16.32 1.81 15.26
CA LYS A 209 16.95 2.06 13.96
C LYS A 209 15.88 2.20 12.89
N ALA A 210 16.05 3.20 12.05
CA ALA A 210 15.27 3.35 10.84
C ALA A 210 16.19 3.34 9.61
N LEU A 211 15.60 3.05 8.47
CA LEU A 211 16.22 3.11 7.16
C LEU A 211 15.43 4.10 6.30
N VAL A 212 16.13 5.03 5.68
CA VAL A 212 15.55 6.00 4.72
C VAL A 212 15.97 5.59 3.33
N ILE A 213 15.02 5.25 2.48
CA ILE A 213 15.27 4.80 1.10
C ILE A 213 14.79 5.88 0.15
N ILE A 214 15.63 6.23 -0.83
CA ILE A 214 15.35 7.28 -1.80
C ILE A 214 15.41 6.70 -3.20
N ASP A 215 14.33 6.87 -3.93
CA ASP A 215 14.29 6.73 -5.39
C ASP A 215 14.09 8.12 -6.01
N VAL A 216 15.00 8.51 -6.90
CA VAL A 216 15.05 9.88 -7.46
C VAL A 216 14.57 9.86 -8.89
N ALA A 217 13.59 10.71 -9.17
CA ALA A 217 13.07 10.93 -10.52
C ALA A 217 14.10 11.54 -11.48
N GLU A 218 14.06 11.14 -12.74
CA GLU A 218 14.91 11.73 -13.79
C GLU A 218 14.49 13.15 -14.23
N GLY A 219 13.44 13.74 -13.63
CA GLY A 219 13.05 15.13 -13.81
C GLY A 219 12.65 15.54 -15.24
N ILE A 220 12.48 14.60 -16.16
CA ILE A 220 12.13 14.89 -17.55
C ILE A 220 10.62 14.98 -17.70
N SER A 221 10.08 16.18 -17.60
CA SER A 221 8.74 16.46 -18.07
C SER A 221 8.75 16.66 -19.59
N THR A 222 8.49 15.64 -20.36
CA THR A 222 7.98 15.80 -21.72
C THR A 222 6.47 15.94 -21.62
N SER A 223 5.90 16.85 -22.41
CA SER A 223 4.50 17.35 -22.36
C SER A 223 3.39 16.30 -22.51
N GLU A 224 3.68 15.01 -22.46
CA GLU A 224 2.73 13.91 -22.62
C GLU A 224 2.79 12.84 -21.52
N TYR A 225 3.75 12.91 -20.58
CA TYR A 225 3.89 11.93 -19.49
C TYR A 225 3.95 12.61 -18.14
N THR A 226 3.28 12.01 -17.14
CA THR A 226 3.37 12.40 -15.74
C THR A 226 4.84 12.46 -15.32
N SER A 227 5.28 13.60 -14.77
CA SER A 227 6.63 13.75 -14.23
C SER A 227 6.86 12.69 -13.14
N ASP A 228 7.97 11.93 -13.25
CA ASP A 228 8.37 10.98 -12.22
C ASP A 228 8.55 11.70 -10.88
N ASN A 229 8.19 11.04 -9.80
CA ASN A 229 8.30 11.60 -8.46
C ASN A 229 9.57 11.11 -7.77
N SER A 230 10.27 12.03 -7.08
CA SER A 230 11.26 11.63 -6.09
C SER A 230 10.54 11.10 -4.86
N ILE A 231 10.88 9.89 -4.40
CA ILE A 231 10.22 9.21 -3.28
C ILE A 231 11.24 8.95 -2.17
N VAL A 232 10.81 9.21 -0.94
CA VAL A 232 11.56 8.89 0.28
C VAL A 232 10.67 8.02 1.17
N GLU A 233 11.05 6.76 1.33
CA GLU A 233 10.39 5.81 2.21
C GLU A 233 11.18 5.65 3.51
N VAL A 234 10.49 5.54 4.64
CA VAL A 234 11.12 5.33 5.94
C VAL A 234 10.58 4.07 6.60
N PHE A 235 11.48 3.15 6.95
CA PHE A 235 11.14 1.91 7.63
C PHE A 235 11.77 1.81 9.02
N ASP A 236 10.96 1.45 10.03
CA ASP A 236 11.47 0.85 11.27
C ASP A 236 12.06 -0.52 10.94
N THR A 237 13.36 -0.68 11.14
CA THR A 237 14.05 -1.88 10.68
C THR A 237 13.72 -3.12 11.53
N PHE A 238 13.34 -2.95 12.79
CA PHE A 238 13.00 -4.04 13.68
C PHE A 238 11.62 -4.63 13.38
N ARG A 239 10.62 -3.75 13.18
CA ARG A 239 9.25 -4.17 12.86
C ARG A 239 9.01 -4.39 11.38
N ARG A 240 9.95 -3.98 10.52
CA ARG A 240 9.76 -3.89 9.06
C ARG A 240 8.49 -3.10 8.73
N GLU A 241 8.28 -2.02 9.46
CA GLU A 241 7.09 -1.20 9.37
C GLU A 241 7.41 0.12 8.66
N GLN A 242 6.63 0.46 7.65
CA GLN A 242 6.67 1.77 7.02
C GLN A 242 6.23 2.82 8.04
N VAL A 243 7.11 3.74 8.41
CA VAL A 243 6.84 4.73 9.47
C VAL A 243 6.63 6.14 8.94
N ALA A 244 7.09 6.42 7.72
CA ALA A 244 6.80 7.67 7.02
C ALA A 244 7.03 7.53 5.51
N GLU A 245 6.42 8.45 4.75
CA GLU A 245 6.57 8.61 3.31
C GLU A 245 6.64 10.10 2.96
N TRP A 246 7.55 10.45 2.07
CA TRP A 246 7.64 11.78 1.49
C TRP A 246 7.89 11.64 -0.01
N GLY A 247 7.31 12.50 -0.81
CA GLY A 247 7.55 12.44 -2.25
C GLY A 247 6.77 13.47 -3.03
N GLY A 248 7.28 13.72 -4.23
CA GLY A 248 6.73 14.67 -5.17
C GLY A 248 7.73 15.02 -6.27
N VAL A 249 7.38 15.99 -7.09
CA VAL A 249 8.25 16.50 -8.15
C VAL A 249 9.21 17.52 -7.54
N PHE A 250 10.38 17.04 -7.10
CA PHE A 250 11.41 17.84 -6.45
C PHE A 250 12.77 17.59 -7.12
N ASP A 251 13.62 18.62 -7.14
CA ASP A 251 15.00 18.48 -7.57
C ASP A 251 15.86 17.73 -6.54
N GLU A 252 17.08 17.39 -6.92
CA GLU A 252 17.97 16.60 -6.09
C GLU A 252 18.45 17.38 -4.85
N GLU A 253 18.58 18.72 -4.93
CA GLU A 253 18.98 19.56 -3.79
C GLU A 253 17.89 19.54 -2.72
N MET A 254 16.63 19.76 -3.09
CA MET A 254 15.49 19.71 -2.18
C MET A 254 15.30 18.31 -1.62
N THR A 255 15.39 17.29 -2.47
CA THR A 255 15.29 15.88 -2.07
C THR A 255 16.37 15.53 -1.04
N ALA A 256 17.64 15.94 -1.25
CA ALA A 256 18.73 15.73 -0.30
C ALA A 256 18.47 16.44 1.03
N HIS A 257 17.99 17.68 0.97
CA HIS A 257 17.68 18.46 2.16
C HIS A 257 16.61 17.77 3.03
N TYR A 258 15.46 17.41 2.44
CA TYR A 258 14.38 16.75 3.18
C TYR A 258 14.77 15.35 3.64
N ALA A 259 15.46 14.56 2.81
CA ALA A 259 15.93 13.24 3.19
C ALA A 259 16.84 13.29 4.45
N VAL A 260 17.72 14.27 4.54
CA VAL A 260 18.57 14.46 5.72
C VAL A 260 17.78 14.92 6.95
N LEU A 261 16.81 15.82 6.77
CA LEU A 261 15.92 16.21 7.88
C LEU A 261 15.13 15.00 8.41
N ILE A 262 14.56 14.21 7.50
CA ILE A 262 13.81 12.99 7.83
C ILE A 262 14.74 11.98 8.52
N ALA A 263 15.93 11.72 7.99
CA ALA A 263 16.88 10.79 8.58
C ALA A 263 17.31 11.21 10.00
N ARG A 264 17.54 12.50 10.23
CA ARG A 264 17.83 13.05 11.55
C ARG A 264 16.63 12.92 12.50
N LEU A 265 15.43 13.14 12.00
CA LEU A 265 14.18 12.99 12.76
C LEU A 265 14.02 11.55 13.28
N TYR A 266 14.34 10.55 12.45
CA TYR A 266 14.29 9.13 12.77
C TYR A 266 15.62 8.58 13.36
N GLY A 267 16.31 9.37 14.18
CA GLY A 267 17.44 8.93 14.99
C GLY A 267 18.77 8.80 14.24
N ASN A 268 19.01 9.63 13.24
CA ASN A 268 20.13 9.54 12.31
C ASN A 268 20.11 8.22 11.52
N ALA A 269 18.99 7.94 10.89
CA ALA A 269 18.78 6.76 10.07
C ALA A 269 19.79 6.65 8.94
N ASP A 270 20.16 5.43 8.55
CA ASP A 270 20.98 5.23 7.37
C ASP A 270 20.19 5.59 6.10
N ILE A 271 20.79 6.38 5.22
CA ILE A 271 20.18 6.76 3.93
C ILE A 271 20.68 5.80 2.84
N VAL A 272 19.73 5.22 2.11
CA VAL A 272 19.95 4.41 0.92
C VAL A 272 19.48 5.19 -0.29
N VAL A 273 20.32 5.36 -1.28
CA VAL A 273 19.95 5.96 -2.57
C VAL A 273 19.95 4.90 -3.65
N GLU A 274 18.91 4.85 -4.47
CA GLU A 274 18.95 4.07 -5.70
C GLU A 274 19.82 4.78 -6.73
N MET A 275 20.85 4.07 -7.22
CA MET A 275 21.94 4.66 -8.01
C MET A 275 21.84 4.36 -9.52
N ASN A 276 20.64 3.99 -10.00
CA ASN A 276 20.51 3.47 -11.37
C ASN A 276 20.56 4.52 -12.46
N ASN A 277 20.26 5.76 -12.13
CA ASN A 277 20.18 6.86 -13.06
C ASN A 277 21.23 7.96 -12.75
N LYS A 278 21.33 8.96 -13.62
CA LYS A 278 22.25 10.10 -13.41
C LYS A 278 21.88 10.90 -12.17
N CYS A 279 20.61 10.97 -11.83
CA CYS A 279 20.09 11.71 -10.70
C CYS A 279 20.55 11.12 -9.36
N GLY A 280 20.70 9.80 -9.25
CA GLY A 280 21.32 9.17 -8.08
C GLY A 280 22.74 9.67 -7.78
N GLY A 281 23.54 9.91 -8.84
CA GLY A 281 24.87 10.51 -8.71
C GLY A 281 24.84 11.98 -8.26
N THR A 282 23.92 12.77 -8.81
CA THR A 282 23.68 14.18 -8.43
C THR A 282 23.18 14.25 -7.00
N LEU A 283 22.17 13.46 -6.65
CA LEU A 283 21.65 13.40 -5.27
C LEU A 283 22.75 13.03 -4.26
N LYS A 284 23.61 12.06 -4.58
CA LYS A 284 24.74 11.72 -3.73
C LYS A 284 25.62 12.94 -3.46
N ALA A 285 25.97 13.73 -4.48
CA ALA A 285 26.76 14.93 -4.32
C ALA A 285 26.05 15.97 -3.44
N GLU A 286 24.75 16.16 -3.59
CA GLU A 286 23.96 17.06 -2.73
C GLU A 286 23.91 16.57 -1.28
N LEU A 287 23.71 15.26 -1.07
CA LEU A 287 23.75 14.66 0.28
C LEU A 287 25.11 14.85 0.95
N GLU A 288 26.23 14.71 0.24
CA GLU A 288 27.58 14.93 0.76
C GLU A 288 27.80 16.38 1.22
N LYS A 289 27.23 17.38 0.51
CA LYS A 289 27.28 18.80 0.88
C LYS A 289 26.57 19.08 2.23
N THR A 290 25.55 18.31 2.60
CA THR A 290 24.83 18.49 3.88
C THR A 290 25.66 18.18 5.12
N GLY A 291 26.78 17.50 4.97
CA GLY A 291 27.61 17.01 6.06
C GLY A 291 27.02 15.78 6.79
N TYR A 292 25.92 15.21 6.32
CA TYR A 292 25.37 13.96 6.85
C TYR A 292 26.36 12.80 6.61
N ARG A 293 26.38 11.79 7.51
CA ARG A 293 27.41 10.73 7.48
C ARG A 293 26.85 9.31 7.54
N HIS A 294 25.53 9.14 7.78
CA HIS A 294 24.93 7.83 7.91
C HIS A 294 24.35 7.40 6.56
N PHE A 295 25.19 6.74 5.76
CA PHE A 295 24.82 6.23 4.45
C PHE A 295 24.99 4.72 4.40
N PHE A 296 24.11 4.07 3.65
CA PHE A 296 24.24 2.67 3.32
C PHE A 296 25.29 2.47 2.23
N PHE A 297 26.14 1.45 2.42
CA PHE A 297 27.13 1.02 1.46
C PHE A 297 26.94 -0.48 1.19
N ARG A 298 26.69 -0.84 -0.06
CA ARG A 298 26.64 -2.22 -0.48
C ARG A 298 28.07 -2.81 -0.52
N GLN A 299 28.22 -4.02 -0.01
CA GLN A 299 29.45 -4.78 -0.18
C GLN A 299 29.39 -5.55 -1.50
N LYS A 300 30.41 -5.39 -2.33
CA LYS A 300 30.55 -6.11 -3.59
C LYS A 300 31.88 -6.85 -3.58
N VAL A 301 31.80 -8.18 -3.77
CA VAL A 301 33.01 -9.00 -3.93
C VAL A 301 33.42 -8.95 -5.40
N THR A 302 34.64 -8.48 -5.67
CA THR A 302 35.20 -8.45 -7.02
C THR A 302 35.85 -9.81 -7.36
N ALA A 303 36.10 -10.08 -8.66
CA ALA A 303 36.68 -11.32 -9.15
C ALA A 303 38.03 -11.69 -8.47
N GLY A 304 38.71 -10.73 -7.84
CA GLY A 304 39.92 -10.95 -7.02
C GLY A 304 39.67 -11.13 -5.53
N GLN A 305 38.44 -11.47 -5.11
CA GLN A 305 38.02 -11.60 -3.68
C GLN A 305 38.19 -10.33 -2.82
N GLN A 306 38.40 -9.18 -3.44
CA GLN A 306 38.42 -7.91 -2.70
C GLN A 306 37.00 -7.42 -2.47
N VAL A 307 36.68 -7.07 -1.22
CA VAL A 307 35.41 -6.46 -0.86
C VAL A 307 35.48 -4.96 -1.12
N LYS A 308 34.74 -4.47 -2.13
CA LYS A 308 34.54 -3.04 -2.34
C LYS A 308 33.25 -2.59 -1.70
N ARG A 309 33.26 -1.38 -1.12
CA ARG A 309 32.07 -0.71 -0.64
C ARG A 309 31.58 0.26 -1.71
N GLU A 310 30.37 0.06 -2.18
CA GLU A 310 29.71 0.92 -3.16
C GLU A 310 28.60 1.71 -2.43
N PHE A 311 28.52 3.01 -2.69
CA PHE A 311 27.48 3.89 -2.12
C PHE A 311 26.12 3.52 -2.68
N GLY A 312 25.10 3.45 -1.82
CA GLY A 312 23.72 3.23 -2.19
C GLY A 312 23.44 1.81 -2.72
N TRP A 313 22.38 1.70 -3.47
CA TRP A 313 21.91 0.47 -4.08
C TRP A 313 21.90 0.59 -5.61
N HIS A 314 22.43 -0.38 -6.31
CA HIS A 314 22.36 -0.48 -7.77
C HIS A 314 21.40 -1.59 -8.14
N THR A 315 20.26 -1.24 -8.72
CA THR A 315 19.30 -2.20 -9.28
C THR A 315 19.78 -2.63 -10.67
N SER A 316 19.91 -3.91 -10.86
CA SER A 316 20.19 -4.54 -12.15
C SER A 316 19.03 -5.45 -12.50
N ARG A 317 18.94 -5.85 -13.77
CA ARG A 317 17.92 -6.82 -14.19
C ARG A 317 17.96 -8.12 -13.34
N GLY A 318 19.15 -8.54 -12.92
CA GLY A 318 19.32 -9.77 -12.12
C GLY A 318 18.85 -9.62 -10.67
N ASN A 319 19.10 -8.48 -10.03
CA ASN A 319 18.72 -8.29 -8.63
C ASN A 319 17.33 -7.63 -8.45
N LYS A 320 16.73 -7.03 -9.51
CA LYS A 320 15.36 -6.49 -9.44
C LYS A 320 14.36 -7.59 -9.03
N GLN A 321 14.49 -8.78 -9.65
CA GLN A 321 13.67 -9.93 -9.29
C GLN A 321 13.81 -10.31 -7.81
N GLU A 322 15.04 -10.29 -7.29
CA GLU A 322 15.32 -10.66 -5.90
C GLU A 322 14.71 -9.69 -4.91
N VAL A 323 14.87 -8.36 -5.11
CA VAL A 323 14.30 -7.35 -4.20
C VAL A 323 12.78 -7.35 -4.23
N CYS A 324 12.18 -7.45 -5.42
CA CYS A 324 10.71 -7.52 -5.54
C CYS A 324 10.14 -8.81 -4.93
N THR A 325 10.88 -9.95 -5.04
CA THR A 325 10.48 -11.20 -4.38
C THR A 325 10.49 -11.06 -2.86
N GLN A 326 11.44 -10.31 -2.29
CA GLN A 326 11.46 -10.05 -0.84
C GLN A 326 10.19 -9.33 -0.39
N LEU A 327 9.82 -8.21 -1.04
CA LEU A 327 8.57 -7.51 -0.74
C LEU A 327 7.34 -8.41 -0.91
N LYS A 328 7.29 -9.18 -2.01
CA LYS A 328 6.17 -10.11 -2.27
C LYS A 328 5.98 -11.13 -1.17
N LEU A 329 7.07 -11.71 -0.68
CA LEU A 329 7.04 -12.70 0.40
C LEU A 329 6.71 -12.06 1.75
N ASP A 330 7.36 -10.97 2.10
CA ASP A 330 7.12 -10.24 3.35
C ASP A 330 5.65 -9.77 3.43
N PHE A 331 5.11 -9.24 2.35
CA PHE A 331 3.70 -8.83 2.28
C PHE A 331 2.74 -10.02 2.37
N LYS A 332 3.01 -11.10 1.62
CA LYS A 332 2.22 -12.34 1.64
C LYS A 332 2.13 -12.94 3.04
N ASN A 333 3.26 -12.96 3.76
CA ASN A 333 3.40 -13.60 5.06
C ASN A 333 3.04 -12.67 6.23
N LYS A 334 2.77 -11.38 5.96
CA LYS A 334 2.58 -10.32 6.96
C LYS A 334 3.84 -10.07 7.81
N ASP A 335 5.02 -10.26 7.21
CA ASP A 335 6.33 -10.01 7.84
C ASP A 335 6.74 -8.53 7.72
N CYS A 336 5.98 -7.71 6.99
CA CYS A 336 6.11 -6.26 6.93
C CYS A 336 4.76 -5.57 7.11
N ILE A 337 4.77 -4.32 7.56
CA ILE A 337 3.57 -3.50 7.73
C ILE A 337 3.67 -2.29 6.81
N ILE A 338 2.77 -2.21 5.83
CA ILE A 338 2.66 -1.11 4.88
C ILE A 338 1.45 -0.26 5.25
N HIS A 339 1.63 1.06 5.30
CA HIS A 339 0.60 2.03 5.64
C HIS A 339 0.21 2.96 4.48
N SER A 340 1.08 3.12 3.48
CA SER A 340 0.81 3.95 2.32
C SER A 340 -0.19 3.29 1.38
N ILE A 341 -1.32 3.96 1.16
CA ILE A 341 -2.29 3.55 0.13
C ILE A 341 -1.67 3.74 -1.26
N LEU A 342 -0.86 4.78 -1.46
CA LEU A 342 -0.20 5.04 -2.75
C LEU A 342 0.75 3.90 -3.14
N LEU A 343 1.55 3.39 -2.18
CA LEU A 343 2.40 2.22 -2.39
C LEU A 343 1.55 0.98 -2.74
N LEU A 344 0.46 0.75 -2.01
CA LEU A 344 -0.42 -0.38 -2.28
C LEU A 344 -1.10 -0.26 -3.64
N GLU A 345 -1.47 0.95 -4.06
CA GLU A 345 -2.01 1.20 -5.40
C GLU A 345 -0.96 0.94 -6.49
N GLU A 346 0.32 1.35 -6.32
CA GLU A 346 1.40 0.96 -7.23
C GLU A 346 1.60 -0.56 -7.30
N MET A 347 1.46 -1.28 -6.17
CA MET A 347 1.53 -2.75 -6.15
C MET A 347 0.44 -3.42 -7.00
N LEU A 348 -0.74 -2.81 -7.14
CA LEU A 348 -1.82 -3.31 -8.01
C LEU A 348 -1.47 -3.21 -9.49
N PHE A 349 -0.64 -2.21 -9.86
CA PHE A 349 -0.22 -1.96 -11.24
C PHE A 349 1.16 -2.53 -11.57
N PHE A 350 1.82 -3.19 -10.61
CA PHE A 350 3.13 -3.79 -10.80
C PHE A 350 2.99 -5.19 -11.41
N ILE A 351 3.54 -5.38 -12.61
CA ILE A 351 3.34 -6.57 -13.42
C ILE A 351 4.64 -7.33 -13.68
N ASP A 352 4.50 -8.62 -13.98
CA ASP A 352 5.56 -9.44 -14.55
C ASP A 352 5.25 -9.69 -16.04
N ASN A 353 5.94 -8.98 -16.89
CA ASN A 353 5.84 -9.17 -18.33
C ASN A 353 7.02 -10.04 -18.82
N GLN A 354 6.82 -11.36 -18.82
CA GLN A 354 7.80 -12.35 -19.28
C GLN A 354 9.19 -12.20 -18.60
N GLY A 355 9.18 -12.05 -17.28
CA GLY A 355 10.41 -11.88 -16.48
C GLY A 355 10.92 -10.43 -16.43
N ARG A 356 10.17 -9.48 -16.97
CA ARG A 356 10.42 -8.04 -16.83
C ARG A 356 9.44 -7.47 -15.81
N LEU A 357 9.95 -7.19 -14.62
CA LEU A 357 9.16 -6.57 -13.55
C LEU A 357 9.12 -5.06 -13.72
N GLY A 358 7.95 -4.46 -13.51
CA GLY A 358 7.76 -3.02 -13.52
C GLY A 358 6.29 -2.60 -13.49
N ALA A 359 6.06 -1.30 -13.49
CA ALA A 359 4.71 -0.76 -13.59
C ALA A 359 4.10 -1.05 -14.97
N SER A 360 2.80 -1.24 -15.02
CA SER A 360 2.03 -1.28 -16.26
C SER A 360 2.02 0.11 -16.93
N SER A 361 1.73 0.16 -18.22
CA SER A 361 1.72 1.42 -18.98
C SER A 361 0.85 2.49 -18.31
N GLY A 362 1.40 3.69 -18.16
CA GLY A 362 0.74 4.85 -17.52
C GLY A 362 0.81 4.88 -15.99
N HIS A 363 1.56 3.97 -15.37
CA HIS A 363 1.78 3.91 -13.93
C HIS A 363 3.26 3.99 -13.58
N THR A 364 3.57 4.26 -12.31
CA THR A 364 4.93 4.29 -11.75
C THR A 364 5.16 3.11 -10.81
N ASP A 365 6.43 2.76 -10.55
CA ASP A 365 6.84 1.72 -9.59
C ASP A 365 7.85 2.23 -8.55
N ASP A 366 7.97 3.53 -8.39
CA ASP A 366 8.99 4.17 -7.55
C ASP A 366 8.88 3.76 -6.07
N ARG A 367 7.65 3.75 -5.52
CA ARG A 367 7.39 3.30 -4.13
C ARG A 367 7.60 1.80 -3.98
N VAL A 368 7.19 1.02 -4.97
CA VAL A 368 7.39 -0.43 -4.98
C VAL A 368 8.88 -0.74 -4.99
N MET A 369 9.67 -0.02 -5.79
CA MET A 369 11.10 -0.24 -5.90
C MET A 369 11.84 0.19 -4.63
N SER A 370 11.61 1.40 -4.13
CA SER A 370 12.24 1.88 -2.89
C SER A 370 11.89 0.98 -1.69
N THR A 371 10.64 0.57 -1.55
CA THR A 371 10.21 -0.37 -0.50
C THR A 371 10.87 -1.75 -0.66
N SER A 372 10.93 -2.28 -1.88
CA SER A 372 11.56 -3.58 -2.15
C SER A 372 13.04 -3.59 -1.78
N ILE A 373 13.76 -2.53 -2.15
CA ILE A 373 15.17 -2.33 -1.80
C ILE A 373 15.35 -2.24 -0.29
N GLY A 374 14.52 -1.44 0.38
CA GLY A 374 14.57 -1.26 1.83
C GLY A 374 14.36 -2.56 2.60
N LEU A 375 13.31 -3.32 2.27
CA LEU A 375 13.03 -4.61 2.92
C LEU A 375 14.12 -5.65 2.66
N LYS A 376 14.71 -5.66 1.45
CA LYS A 376 15.84 -6.53 1.13
C LYS A 376 17.07 -6.19 1.97
N ILE A 377 17.42 -4.91 2.10
CA ILE A 377 18.54 -4.47 2.93
C ILE A 377 18.32 -4.83 4.39
N ILE A 378 17.10 -4.63 4.92
CA ILE A 378 16.75 -5.01 6.29
C ILE A 378 16.86 -6.52 6.47
N ALA A 379 16.41 -7.31 5.47
CA ALA A 379 16.50 -8.76 5.51
C ALA A 379 17.95 -9.27 5.50
N ASP A 380 18.83 -8.65 4.74
CA ASP A 380 20.23 -9.09 4.57
C ASP A 380 21.18 -8.55 5.65
N THR A 381 20.76 -7.53 6.42
CA THR A 381 21.64 -6.85 7.37
C THR A 381 21.29 -7.27 8.81
N PRO A 382 22.04 -8.19 9.45
CA PRO A 382 21.76 -8.65 10.81
C PRO A 382 21.68 -7.52 11.85
N ALA A 383 22.47 -6.44 11.67
CA ALA A 383 22.47 -5.30 12.56
C ALA A 383 21.11 -4.55 12.61
N TYR A 384 20.29 -4.67 11.58
CA TYR A 384 18.93 -4.10 11.55
C TYR A 384 17.88 -4.99 12.21
N ARG A 385 18.17 -6.28 12.37
CA ARG A 385 17.25 -7.25 12.98
C ARG A 385 17.34 -7.34 14.50
N GLN A 386 18.40 -6.76 15.09
CA GLN A 386 18.57 -6.84 16.55
C GLN A 386 17.76 -5.73 17.21
N PRO A 387 16.93 -6.05 18.21
CA PRO A 387 16.43 -5.02 19.11
C PRO A 387 17.63 -4.34 19.74
N VAL A 388 17.63 -3.01 19.70
CA VAL A 388 18.60 -2.26 20.51
C VAL A 388 18.49 -2.78 21.94
N LYS A 389 19.59 -3.27 22.50
CA LYS A 389 19.63 -3.90 23.82
C LYS A 389 19.22 -2.94 24.93
N LYS A 390 17.96 -2.66 25.05
CA LYS A 390 17.25 -2.21 26.25
C LYS A 390 15.78 -1.99 25.86
N LEU A 391 15.01 -3.11 26.11
CA LEU A 391 14.03 -3.25 26.54
C LEU A 391 12.96 -2.66 26.92
N PHE A 392 12.04 -2.94 26.61
CA PHE A 392 10.68 -2.66 27.01
C PHE A 392 10.46 -2.81 28.49
N LYS A 393 10.63 -1.74 29.20
CA LYS A 393 9.86 -1.49 30.40
C LYS A 393 8.58 -0.82 29.94
N THR A 394 7.45 -1.47 30.14
CA THR A 394 6.06 -1.01 30.01
C THR A 394 5.73 0.18 29.08
N GLU A 395 4.60 0.18 28.40
CA GLU A 395 4.06 1.25 27.54
C GLU A 395 4.16 2.68 28.11
N SER A 396 4.26 2.82 29.43
CA SER A 396 4.43 4.09 30.13
C SER A 396 5.82 4.75 29.96
N GLU A 397 6.83 4.02 29.44
CA GLU A 397 8.18 4.54 29.20
C GLU A 397 8.48 4.85 27.74
N LEU A 398 7.53 4.66 26.84
CA LEU A 398 7.54 5.26 25.52
C LEU A 398 7.40 6.78 25.69
N GLN A 399 8.50 7.47 25.89
CA GLN A 399 8.52 8.93 25.83
C GLN A 399 8.22 9.34 24.38
N VAL A 400 6.91 9.45 24.09
CA VAL A 400 6.43 10.29 23.02
C VAL A 400 7.08 11.66 23.22
N TYR A 401 7.70 12.20 22.16
CA TYR A 401 8.22 13.57 22.21
C TYR A 401 7.16 14.47 22.86
N PRO A 402 7.46 15.23 23.93
CA PRO A 402 6.43 15.81 24.81
C PRO A 402 5.46 16.79 24.15
N GLN A 403 5.63 17.08 22.87
CA GLN A 403 4.84 18.04 22.11
C GLN A 403 3.70 17.45 21.27
N TYR A 404 3.68 16.14 21.08
CA TYR A 404 2.60 15.48 20.33
C TYR A 404 1.75 14.63 21.28
N LYS A 405 0.66 15.22 21.76
CA LYS A 405 -0.47 14.45 22.29
C LYS A 405 -1.36 14.14 21.10
N ASP A 406 -1.50 12.86 20.77
CA ASP A 406 -2.45 12.40 19.77
C ASP A 406 -3.83 13.03 20.06
N PRO A 407 -4.32 13.94 19.20
CA PRO A 407 -5.59 14.62 19.44
C PRO A 407 -6.77 13.64 19.42
N HIS A 408 -6.58 12.41 18.89
CA HIS A 408 -7.60 11.39 18.79
C HIS A 408 -7.69 10.46 20.02
N MET A 409 -6.65 10.43 20.88
CA MET A 409 -6.70 9.64 22.12
C MET A 409 -7.66 10.16 23.21
N LYS A 410 -8.27 11.33 23.04
CA LYS A 410 -9.09 11.98 24.06
C LYS A 410 -10.52 12.33 23.67
N SER A 411 -11.14 11.58 22.81
CA SER A 411 -12.59 11.68 22.73
C SER A 411 -13.23 10.69 23.72
N ARG A 412 -13.65 11.19 24.90
CA ARG A 412 -14.49 10.45 25.85
C ARG A 412 -15.72 9.82 25.16
N LYS A 413 -16.21 10.45 24.10
CA LYS A 413 -17.31 9.98 23.26
C LYS A 413 -17.05 8.62 22.62
N ASN A 414 -15.84 8.38 22.09
CA ASN A 414 -15.48 7.10 21.47
C ASN A 414 -15.39 5.95 22.50
N GLN A 415 -15.00 6.25 23.74
CA GLN A 415 -14.98 5.25 24.83
C GLN A 415 -16.39 4.91 25.35
N GLU A 416 -17.31 5.85 25.34
CA GLU A 416 -18.71 5.59 25.74
C GLU A 416 -19.47 4.83 24.65
N THR A 417 -19.22 5.10 23.38
CA THR A 417 -19.81 4.35 22.27
C THR A 417 -19.34 2.89 22.28
N LEU A 418 -18.04 2.65 22.46
CA LEU A 418 -17.51 1.28 22.59
C LEU A 418 -18.10 0.52 23.78
N ARG A 419 -18.39 1.19 24.92
CA ARG A 419 -19.04 0.55 26.08
C ARG A 419 -20.49 0.12 25.85
N ARG A 420 -21.18 0.68 24.86
CA ARG A 420 -22.55 0.28 24.48
C ARG A 420 -22.59 -0.99 23.63
N TYR A 421 -21.47 -1.38 23.02
CA TYR A 421 -21.34 -2.56 22.15
C TYR A 421 -20.46 -3.65 22.77
N MET A 422 -19.96 -3.44 23.98
CA MET A 422 -19.35 -4.45 24.87
C MET A 422 -20.39 -5.01 25.85
#